data_5e57315610a35bc6457cdbcc13cc2041
#
_entry.id   5e57315610a35bc6457cdbcc13cc2041
#
_cell.length_a   1.000
_cell.length_b   1.000
_cell.length_c   1.000
_cell.angle_alpha   90.00
_cell.angle_beta   90.00
_cell.angle_gamma   90.00
#
_symmetry.space_group_name_H-M   'P 1'
#
loop_
_entity.id
_entity.type
_entity.pdbx_description
1 polymer ?
#
loop_
_entity_poly.entity_id
_entity_poly.type
_entity_poly.pdbx_seq_one_letter_code
_entity_poly.pdbx_strand_id
1 'polypeptide(L)'
;MALVEESLICKVLEAPDLEMLHSNGVTEEMFLTRKEEIKFIISHYHSYKQMPDKITFLGAFKDFQILEVTESTDYLIYKLKEAYSYTKIVPIIQSAADLVREDSIKAVEYLKDQLEAFQKEVPISRNKDGYDIISNAKDRLAEYKKRCEVKGLIGIPTGCLL
;
A
#
# COMPACT_ATOMS: atom_id res chain seq x y z
N MET A 1 0.47 -6.94 -17.63
CA MET A 1 0.35 -5.84 -16.65
C MET A 1 -0.90 -5.02 -16.87
N ALA A 2 -1.10 -4.42 -18.03
CA ALA A 2 -2.29 -3.63 -18.33
C ALA A 2 -3.62 -4.29 -17.89
N LEU A 3 -3.78 -5.57 -18.13
CA LEU A 3 -5.00 -6.30 -17.79
C LEU A 3 -5.31 -6.34 -16.28
N VAL A 4 -4.28 -6.45 -15.42
CA VAL A 4 -4.46 -6.42 -13.95
C VAL A 4 -4.89 -5.04 -13.46
N GLU A 5 -4.27 -3.99 -14.02
CA GLU A 5 -4.61 -2.60 -13.71
C GLU A 5 -6.04 -2.27 -14.17
N GLU A 6 -6.41 -2.68 -15.37
CA GLU A 6 -7.76 -2.54 -15.93
C GLU A 6 -8.80 -3.29 -15.08
N SER A 7 -8.51 -4.54 -14.72
CA SER A 7 -9.39 -5.35 -13.87
C SER A 7 -9.60 -4.71 -12.50
N LEU A 8 -8.53 -4.17 -11.89
CA LEU A 8 -8.65 -3.51 -10.60
C LEU A 8 -9.46 -2.20 -10.70
N ILE A 9 -9.27 -1.41 -11.75
CA ILE A 9 -10.08 -0.23 -12.02
C ILE A 9 -11.54 -0.61 -12.20
N CYS A 10 -11.86 -1.66 -12.95
CA CYS A 10 -13.22 -2.16 -13.10
C CYS A 10 -13.85 -2.54 -11.76
N LYS A 11 -13.11 -3.24 -10.88
CA LYS A 11 -13.57 -3.58 -9.53
C LYS A 11 -13.85 -2.33 -8.69
N VAL A 12 -12.98 -1.32 -8.75
CA VAL A 12 -13.16 -0.04 -8.03
C VAL A 12 -14.40 0.71 -8.53
N LEU A 13 -14.69 0.68 -9.83
CA LEU A 13 -15.89 1.28 -10.40
C LEU A 13 -17.19 0.51 -10.09
N GLU A 14 -17.09 -0.80 -9.81
CA GLU A 14 -18.23 -1.65 -9.44
C GLU A 14 -18.58 -1.54 -7.96
N ALA A 15 -17.57 -1.58 -7.10
CA ALA A 15 -17.71 -1.40 -5.67
C ALA A 15 -17.15 -0.03 -5.29
N PRO A 16 -17.97 0.97 -5.02
CA PRO A 16 -17.52 2.35 -4.83
C PRO A 16 -16.81 2.54 -3.47
N ASP A 17 -15.74 1.82 -3.26
CA ASP A 17 -14.95 1.79 -2.03
C ASP A 17 -13.45 1.99 -2.34
N LEU A 18 -13.01 3.26 -2.27
CA LEU A 18 -11.59 3.62 -2.33
C LEU A 18 -10.82 3.23 -1.07
N GLU A 19 -11.53 3.06 0.05
CA GLU A 19 -10.90 2.68 1.32
C GLU A 19 -10.20 1.31 1.20
N MET A 20 -10.74 0.43 0.36
CA MET A 20 -10.13 -0.85 0.02
C MET A 20 -8.72 -0.69 -0.59
N LEU A 21 -8.50 0.28 -1.47
CA LEU A 21 -7.17 0.54 -2.03
C LEU A 21 -6.26 1.14 -0.96
N HIS A 22 -6.72 2.14 -0.21
CA HIS A 22 -5.94 2.80 0.83
C HIS A 22 -5.56 1.85 1.97
N SER A 23 -6.51 1.04 2.46
CA SER A 23 -6.27 0.05 3.52
C SER A 23 -5.26 -1.01 3.13
N ASN A 24 -5.13 -1.28 1.84
CA ASN A 24 -4.11 -2.18 1.30
C ASN A 24 -2.82 -1.45 0.90
N GLY A 25 -2.70 -0.15 1.13
CA GLY A 25 -1.51 0.64 0.77
C GLY A 25 -1.28 0.71 -0.74
N VAL A 26 -2.35 0.69 -1.54
CA VAL A 26 -2.26 0.89 -3.00
C VAL A 26 -2.25 2.37 -3.29
N THR A 27 -1.25 2.82 -4.06
CA THR A 27 -1.09 4.20 -4.50
C THR A 27 -1.24 4.31 -6.01
N GLU A 28 -1.49 5.52 -6.51
CA GLU A 28 -1.58 5.79 -7.95
C GLU A 28 -0.28 5.46 -8.69
N GLU A 29 0.87 5.54 -8.01
CA GLU A 29 2.18 5.24 -8.57
C GLU A 29 2.37 3.77 -8.93
N MET A 30 1.57 2.88 -8.34
CA MET A 30 1.61 1.44 -8.62
C MET A 30 0.98 1.09 -9.97
N PHE A 31 0.16 1.99 -10.53
CA PHE A 31 -0.43 1.84 -11.86
C PHE A 31 0.55 2.37 -12.91
N LEU A 32 1.21 1.48 -13.62
CA LEU A 32 2.26 1.83 -14.57
C LEU A 32 1.70 2.26 -15.93
N THR A 33 0.59 1.63 -16.36
CA THR A 33 -0.02 1.85 -17.67
C THR A 33 -1.34 2.61 -17.59
N ARG A 34 -2.05 2.55 -16.47
CA ARG A 34 -3.37 3.14 -16.24
C ARG A 34 -3.36 4.19 -15.11
N LYS A 35 -2.27 4.93 -15.02
CA LYS A 35 -2.06 5.93 -13.97
C LYS A 35 -3.06 7.08 -14.06
N GLU A 36 -3.37 7.56 -15.26
CA GLU A 36 -4.30 8.68 -15.44
C GLU A 36 -5.74 8.28 -15.11
N GLU A 37 -6.14 7.04 -15.41
CA GLU A 37 -7.46 6.52 -15.10
C GLU A 37 -7.69 6.43 -13.58
N ILE A 38 -6.73 5.86 -12.85
CA ILE A 38 -6.87 5.78 -11.39
C ILE A 38 -6.77 7.14 -10.73
N LYS A 39 -5.92 8.03 -11.23
CA LYS A 39 -5.81 9.40 -10.76
C LYS A 39 -7.10 10.19 -10.94
N PHE A 40 -7.78 10.01 -12.07
CA PHE A 40 -9.10 10.60 -12.31
C PHE A 40 -10.10 10.14 -11.26
N ILE A 41 -10.17 8.82 -10.99
CA ILE A 41 -11.08 8.25 -10.00
C ILE A 41 -10.83 8.85 -8.62
N ILE A 42 -9.57 8.88 -8.18
CA ILE A 42 -9.16 9.44 -6.89
C ILE A 42 -9.50 10.94 -6.80
N SER A 43 -9.18 11.71 -7.83
CA SER A 43 -9.47 13.16 -7.89
C SER A 43 -10.97 13.45 -7.87
N HIS A 44 -11.76 12.66 -8.59
CA HIS A 44 -13.22 12.76 -8.59
C HIS A 44 -13.79 12.50 -7.20
N TYR A 45 -13.32 11.43 -6.54
CA TYR A 45 -13.73 11.11 -5.17
C TYR A 45 -13.37 12.21 -4.17
N HIS A 46 -12.17 12.78 -4.29
CA HIS A 46 -11.76 13.89 -3.41
C HIS A 46 -12.63 15.13 -3.59
N SER A 47 -13.02 15.43 -4.83
CA SER A 47 -13.80 16.62 -5.17
C SER A 47 -15.28 16.48 -4.81
N TYR A 48 -15.87 15.32 -5.08
CA TYR A 48 -17.32 15.11 -4.98
C TYR A 48 -17.74 14.17 -3.86
N LYS A 49 -16.78 13.55 -3.15
CA LYS A 49 -17.02 12.52 -2.11
C LYS A 49 -17.85 11.34 -2.62
N GLN A 50 -17.86 11.16 -3.92
CA GLN A 50 -18.55 10.10 -4.63
C GLN A 50 -17.67 9.58 -5.76
N MET A 51 -17.73 8.27 -6.00
CA MET A 51 -17.03 7.65 -7.13
C MET A 51 -17.67 8.09 -8.44
N PRO A 52 -16.87 8.23 -9.53
CA PRO A 52 -17.44 8.43 -10.85
C PRO A 52 -18.24 7.19 -11.25
N ASP A 53 -19.39 7.40 -11.87
CA ASP A 53 -20.12 6.32 -12.52
C ASP A 53 -19.40 5.85 -13.79
N LYS A 54 -19.78 4.68 -14.30
CA LYS A 54 -19.18 4.09 -15.51
C LYS A 54 -19.32 5.01 -16.74
N ILE A 55 -20.40 5.77 -16.84
CA ILE A 55 -20.66 6.69 -17.97
C ILE A 55 -19.71 7.88 -17.90
N THR A 56 -19.58 8.50 -16.74
CA THR A 56 -18.67 9.62 -16.51
C THR A 56 -17.22 9.20 -16.75
N PHE A 57 -16.84 8.02 -16.27
CA PHE A 57 -15.51 7.49 -16.47
C PHE A 57 -15.20 7.22 -17.95
N LEU A 58 -16.10 6.52 -18.66
CA LEU A 58 -15.96 6.24 -20.10
C LEU A 58 -16.04 7.50 -20.96
N GLY A 59 -16.73 8.53 -20.48
CA GLY A 59 -16.73 9.84 -21.12
C GLY A 59 -15.34 10.50 -21.13
N ALA A 60 -14.57 10.30 -20.07
CA ALA A 60 -13.18 10.77 -19.95
C ALA A 60 -12.19 9.85 -20.68
N PHE A 61 -12.39 8.55 -20.64
CA PHE A 61 -11.49 7.52 -21.18
C PHE A 61 -12.20 6.61 -22.19
N LYS A 62 -12.40 7.12 -23.40
CA LYS A 62 -13.18 6.45 -24.48
C LYS A 62 -12.59 5.12 -24.91
N ASP A 63 -11.26 4.96 -24.79
CA ASP A 63 -10.54 3.76 -25.19
C ASP A 63 -10.48 2.70 -24.08
N PHE A 64 -11.03 3.01 -22.88
CA PHE A 64 -11.07 2.06 -21.78
C PHE A 64 -12.22 1.07 -21.96
N GLN A 65 -11.94 -0.22 -21.76
CA GLN A 65 -12.95 -1.27 -21.84
C GLN A 65 -13.35 -1.74 -20.44
N ILE A 66 -14.64 -1.70 -20.15
CA ILE A 66 -15.16 -2.29 -18.91
C ILE A 66 -15.17 -3.80 -19.06
N LEU A 67 -14.40 -4.46 -18.20
CA LEU A 67 -14.28 -5.91 -18.15
C LEU A 67 -15.18 -6.46 -17.03
N GLU A 68 -15.77 -7.62 -17.27
CA GLU A 68 -16.39 -8.40 -16.20
C GLU A 68 -15.29 -9.18 -15.48
N VAL A 69 -15.02 -8.82 -14.23
CA VAL A 69 -13.88 -9.33 -13.46
C VAL A 69 -14.38 -10.28 -12.38
N THR A 70 -14.04 -11.55 -12.50
CA THR A 70 -14.39 -12.61 -11.53
C THR A 70 -13.35 -12.77 -10.42
N GLU A 71 -12.10 -12.33 -10.65
CA GLU A 71 -11.01 -12.41 -9.70
C GLU A 71 -11.30 -11.63 -8.42
N SER A 72 -10.73 -12.12 -7.30
CA SER A 72 -10.83 -11.40 -6.04
C SER A 72 -9.97 -10.13 -6.07
N THR A 73 -10.43 -9.10 -5.39
CA THR A 73 -9.70 -7.83 -5.28
C THR A 73 -8.34 -7.99 -4.61
N ASP A 74 -8.25 -8.85 -3.59
CA ASP A 74 -6.98 -9.13 -2.90
C ASP A 74 -5.94 -9.76 -3.85
N TYR A 75 -6.38 -10.63 -4.75
CA TYR A 75 -5.51 -11.20 -5.79
C TYR A 75 -5.01 -10.14 -6.76
N LEU A 76 -5.90 -9.27 -7.23
CA LEU A 76 -5.53 -8.19 -8.15
C LEU A 76 -4.56 -7.19 -7.51
N ILE A 77 -4.81 -6.80 -6.25
CA ILE A 77 -3.92 -5.94 -5.48
C ILE A 77 -2.54 -6.60 -5.30
N TYR A 78 -2.52 -7.90 -4.97
CA TYR A 78 -1.27 -8.62 -4.85
C TYR A 78 -0.48 -8.62 -6.17
N LYS A 79 -1.16 -8.87 -7.29
CA LYS A 79 -0.53 -8.86 -8.62
C LYS A 79 -0.05 -7.47 -9.04
N LEU A 80 -0.79 -6.41 -8.69
CA LEU A 80 -0.37 -5.04 -8.93
C LEU A 80 0.93 -4.74 -8.16
N LYS A 81 0.96 -5.06 -6.86
CA LYS A 81 2.14 -4.88 -6.01
C LYS A 81 3.33 -5.71 -6.47
N GLU A 82 3.12 -6.96 -6.88
CA GLU A 82 4.16 -7.82 -7.44
C GLU A 82 4.80 -7.18 -8.68
N ALA A 83 3.97 -6.70 -9.59
CA ALA A 83 4.41 -6.06 -10.81
C ALA A 83 5.17 -4.75 -10.55
N TYR A 84 4.65 -3.91 -9.66
CA TYR A 84 5.31 -2.67 -9.25
C TYR A 84 6.63 -2.94 -8.56
N SER A 85 6.66 -3.91 -7.63
CA SER A 85 7.88 -4.32 -6.94
C SER A 85 8.96 -4.77 -7.91
N TYR A 86 8.59 -5.53 -8.92
CA TYR A 86 9.54 -5.96 -9.95
C TYR A 86 10.20 -4.78 -10.66
N THR A 87 9.42 -3.77 -11.06
CA THR A 87 9.96 -2.59 -11.76
C THR A 87 10.88 -1.75 -10.89
N LYS A 88 10.66 -1.74 -9.57
CA LYS A 88 11.51 -1.00 -8.61
C LYS A 88 12.76 -1.77 -8.20
N ILE A 89 12.64 -3.07 -7.97
CA ILE A 89 13.73 -3.88 -7.43
C ILE A 89 14.79 -4.19 -8.49
N VAL A 90 14.39 -4.42 -9.74
CA VAL A 90 15.35 -4.77 -10.81
C VAL A 90 16.46 -3.70 -10.98
N PRO A 91 16.17 -2.41 -11.11
CA PRO A 91 17.21 -1.38 -11.20
C PRO A 91 18.10 -1.32 -9.95
N ILE A 92 17.53 -1.53 -8.75
CA ILE A 92 18.28 -1.53 -7.50
C ILE A 92 19.32 -2.67 -7.52
N ILE A 93 18.90 -3.87 -7.93
CA ILE A 93 19.81 -5.03 -8.03
C ILE A 93 20.90 -4.78 -9.07
N GLN A 94 20.55 -4.20 -10.23
CA GLN A 94 21.52 -3.89 -11.28
C GLN A 94 22.58 -2.89 -10.78
N SER A 95 22.14 -1.79 -10.15
CA SER A 95 23.05 -0.81 -9.58
C SER A 95 23.93 -1.38 -8.48
N ALA A 96 23.37 -2.24 -7.63
CA ALA A 96 24.14 -2.93 -6.61
C ALA A 96 25.18 -3.89 -7.20
N ALA A 97 24.83 -4.62 -8.27
CA ALA A 97 25.76 -5.53 -8.95
C ALA A 97 26.96 -4.78 -9.57
N ASP A 98 26.74 -3.57 -10.08
CA ASP A 98 27.82 -2.73 -10.56
C ASP A 98 28.71 -2.22 -9.41
N LEU A 99 28.10 -1.77 -8.30
CA LEU A 99 28.81 -1.33 -7.11
C LEU A 99 29.64 -2.44 -6.46
N VAL A 100 29.18 -3.70 -6.46
CA VAL A 100 29.93 -4.83 -5.91
C VAL A 100 31.30 -4.99 -6.59
N ARG A 101 31.42 -4.65 -7.87
CA ARG A 101 32.67 -4.74 -8.62
C ARG A 101 33.72 -3.73 -8.16
N GLU A 102 33.25 -2.58 -7.64
CA GLU A 102 34.11 -1.49 -7.18
C GLU A 102 34.37 -1.57 -5.68
N ASP A 103 33.30 -1.70 -4.88
CA ASP A 103 33.32 -1.71 -3.42
C ASP A 103 32.12 -2.50 -2.87
N SER A 104 32.36 -3.72 -2.42
CA SER A 104 31.29 -4.59 -1.91
C SER A 104 30.66 -4.08 -0.60
N ILE A 105 31.36 -3.29 0.21
CA ILE A 105 30.80 -2.72 1.45
C ILE A 105 29.77 -1.63 1.09
N LYS A 106 30.13 -0.73 0.18
CA LYS A 106 29.21 0.30 -0.32
C LYS A 106 27.99 -0.31 -1.01
N ALA A 107 28.15 -1.42 -1.72
CA ALA A 107 27.02 -2.11 -2.34
C ALA A 107 26.02 -2.63 -1.30
N VAL A 108 26.51 -3.15 -0.15
CA VAL A 108 25.64 -3.60 0.95
C VAL A 108 24.91 -2.42 1.60
N GLU A 109 25.58 -1.30 1.85
CA GLU A 109 24.95 -0.09 2.38
C GLU A 109 23.88 0.44 1.41
N TYR A 110 24.21 0.53 0.12
CA TYR A 110 23.24 0.94 -0.92
C TYR A 110 21.99 0.04 -0.93
N LEU A 111 22.18 -1.29 -0.95
CA LEU A 111 21.05 -2.23 -0.93
C LEU A 111 20.18 -2.06 0.31
N LYS A 112 20.79 -1.89 1.48
CA LYS A 112 20.06 -1.66 2.72
C LYS A 112 19.19 -0.41 2.63
N ASP A 113 19.79 0.71 2.23
CA ASP A 113 19.08 1.99 2.15
C ASP A 113 17.93 1.94 1.13
N GLN A 114 18.17 1.34 -0.03
CA GLN A 114 17.14 1.21 -1.07
C GLN A 114 15.99 0.28 -0.65
N LEU A 115 16.31 -0.83 0.02
CA LEU A 115 15.27 -1.75 0.51
C LEU A 115 14.46 -1.15 1.66
N GLU A 116 15.08 -0.40 2.56
CA GLU A 116 14.36 0.34 3.61
C GLU A 116 13.41 1.40 3.01
N ALA A 117 13.84 2.13 1.99
CA ALA A 117 13.01 3.09 1.28
C ALA A 117 11.83 2.40 0.58
N PHE A 118 12.10 1.30 -0.11
CA PHE A 118 11.09 0.51 -0.81
C PHE A 118 10.04 -0.08 0.15
N GLN A 119 10.44 -0.59 1.32
CA GLN A 119 9.51 -1.14 2.31
C GLN A 119 8.54 -0.10 2.87
N LYS A 120 8.96 1.17 2.94
CA LYS A 120 8.08 2.28 3.34
C LYS A 120 7.06 2.63 2.26
N GLU A 121 7.47 2.52 0.98
CA GLU A 121 6.62 2.82 -0.18
C GLU A 121 5.60 1.70 -0.44
N VAL A 122 6.03 0.45 -0.33
CA VAL A 122 5.20 -0.73 -0.60
C VAL A 122 5.13 -1.62 0.64
N PRO A 123 4.08 -1.49 1.45
CA PRO A 123 3.88 -2.41 2.56
C PRO A 123 3.57 -3.81 2.01
N ILE A 124 4.58 -4.68 2.05
CA ILE A 124 4.51 -6.05 1.51
C ILE A 124 3.83 -6.99 2.51
N SER A 125 3.74 -6.60 3.78
CA SER A 125 3.19 -7.45 4.84
C SER A 125 1.73 -7.80 4.56
N ARG A 126 1.46 -9.10 4.40
CA ARG A 126 0.10 -9.67 4.36
C ARG A 126 -0.58 -9.69 5.72
N ASN A 127 0.16 -9.49 6.79
CA ASN A 127 -0.37 -9.54 8.14
C ASN A 127 -1.06 -8.22 8.48
N LYS A 128 -2.34 -8.12 8.13
CA LYS A 128 -3.22 -7.11 8.73
C LYS A 128 -3.28 -7.22 10.28
N ASP A 129 -2.92 -8.39 10.82
CA ASP A 129 -2.86 -8.69 12.25
C ASP A 129 -1.43 -8.74 12.82
N GLY A 130 -0.43 -8.57 11.99
CA GLY A 130 0.96 -8.51 12.40
C GLY A 130 1.28 -7.18 13.04
N TYR A 131 0.94 -7.02 14.31
CA TYR A 131 1.67 -6.09 15.15
C TYR A 131 3.15 -6.39 14.95
N ASP A 132 3.84 -5.51 14.25
CA ASP A 132 5.30 -5.59 14.18
C ASP A 132 5.83 -5.32 15.59
N ILE A 133 6.01 -6.44 16.31
CA ILE A 133 6.43 -6.43 17.72
C ILE A 133 7.79 -5.76 17.88
N ILE A 134 8.59 -5.75 16.81
CA ILE A 134 9.96 -5.25 16.83
C ILE A 134 9.99 -3.73 16.53
N SER A 135 9.29 -3.25 15.50
CA SER A 135 9.28 -1.82 15.15
C SER A 135 8.63 -0.97 16.24
N ASN A 136 7.61 -1.50 16.91
CA ASN A 136 6.90 -0.80 18.00
C ASN A 136 7.47 -1.08 19.40
N ALA A 137 8.58 -1.84 19.52
CA ALA A 137 9.15 -2.18 20.82
C ALA A 137 9.61 -0.95 21.61
N LYS A 138 10.19 0.04 20.93
CA LYS A 138 10.63 1.30 21.56
C LYS A 138 9.45 2.13 22.07
N ASP A 139 8.39 2.24 21.28
CA ASP A 139 7.19 3.00 21.64
C ASP A 139 6.43 2.31 22.76
N ARG A 140 6.33 1.00 22.75
CA ARG A 140 5.76 0.20 23.85
C ARG A 140 6.56 0.35 25.13
N LEU A 141 7.89 0.36 25.04
CA LEU A 141 8.75 0.55 26.21
C LEU A 141 8.58 1.95 26.80
N ALA A 142 8.46 2.96 25.95
CA ALA A 142 8.19 4.34 26.35
C ALA A 142 6.82 4.47 27.01
N GLU A 143 5.80 3.84 26.44
CA GLU A 143 4.45 3.81 27.01
C GLU A 143 4.39 3.04 28.32
N TYR A 144 5.09 1.91 28.41
CA TYR A 144 5.20 1.13 29.64
C TYR A 144 5.88 1.95 30.76
N LYS A 145 6.98 2.63 30.47
CA LYS A 145 7.64 3.53 31.43
C LYS A 145 6.71 4.63 31.90
N LYS A 146 5.96 5.25 30.98
CA LYS A 146 4.98 6.29 31.29
C LYS A 146 3.85 5.77 32.19
N ARG A 147 3.41 4.53 31.98
CA ARG A 147 2.42 3.87 32.85
C ARG A 147 2.97 3.52 34.23
N CYS A 148 4.25 3.15 34.34
CA CYS A 148 4.89 2.89 35.64
C CYS A 148 5.12 4.15 36.49
N GLU A 149 5.23 5.32 35.84
CA GLU A 149 5.38 6.61 36.55
C GLU A 149 4.06 7.14 37.17
N VAL A 150 2.93 6.64 36.65
CA VAL A 150 1.60 7.04 37.19
C VAL A 150 1.30 6.23 38.44
N LYS A 151 1.35 6.87 39.59
CA LYS A 151 0.92 6.28 40.86
C LYS A 151 -0.61 6.19 40.89
N GLY A 152 -1.15 5.01 40.63
CA GLY A 152 -2.59 4.74 40.67
C GLY A 152 -2.99 3.53 39.83
N LEU A 153 -4.19 3.01 40.09
CA LEU A 153 -4.77 1.91 39.26
C LEU A 153 -5.12 2.45 37.88
N ILE A 154 -4.34 2.05 36.88
CA ILE A 154 -4.63 2.27 35.49
C ILE A 154 -5.46 1.07 34.99
N GLY A 155 -6.75 1.09 35.22
CA GLY A 155 -7.71 0.10 34.77
C GLY A 155 -9.08 0.72 34.58
N ILE A 156 -9.88 0.17 33.70
CA ILE A 156 -11.30 0.50 33.62
C ILE A 156 -11.92 0.03 34.93
N PRO A 157 -12.57 0.88 35.73
CA PRO A 157 -13.27 0.41 36.90
C PRO A 157 -14.39 -0.53 36.45
N THR A 158 -14.17 -1.82 36.58
CA THR A 158 -15.26 -2.80 36.53
C THR A 158 -16.08 -2.54 37.79
N GLY A 159 -17.25 -1.94 37.63
CA GLY A 159 -18.12 -1.56 38.72
C GLY A 159 -18.70 -2.76 39.47
N CYS A 160 -17.86 -3.50 40.18
CA CYS A 160 -18.28 -4.37 41.30
C CYS A 160 -18.22 -3.54 42.55
N LEU A 161 -19.32 -2.87 42.86
CA LEU A 161 -19.65 -2.47 44.22
C LEU A 161 -20.08 -3.75 44.96
N LEU A 162 -19.31 -4.14 45.96
CA LEU A 162 -19.76 -5.00 47.02
C LEU A 162 -20.64 -4.22 47.98
#